data_582a96e3288aa985f4f1b6420779229c
#
_entry.id   582a96e3288aa985f4f1b6420779229c
#
_cell.length_a   1.000
_cell.length_b   1.000
_cell.length_c   1.000
_cell.angle_alpha   90.00
_cell.angle_beta   90.00
_cell.angle_gamma   90.00
#
_symmetry.space_group_name_H-M   'P 1'
#
loop_
_entity.id
_entity.type
_entity.pdbx_description
1 polymer ?
#
loop_
_entity_poly.entity_id
_entity_poly.type
_entity_poly.pdbx_seq_one_letter_code
_entity_poly.pdbx_strand_id
1 'polypeptide(L)'
;MAERQLPLPRGLILSGCKAPAYFEPVAQPALSDDDTIALIRAYGGTPEVVLSNRALMSFFLPTIKADLTLVRSYRWQPQPRLPIPLLILSGRQDSTHGPDVAQGWRDVTSGETTFQAFDGGHFFIKDHHYDVLQIMNQFLLKSL
;
A
#
# COMPACT_ATOMS: atom_id res chain seq x y z
N MET A 1 -7.43 -11.47 13.15
CA MET A 1 -6.53 -12.36 13.95
C MET A 1 -6.90 -12.31 15.43
N ALA A 2 -6.98 -11.16 16.06
CA ALA A 2 -7.36 -11.06 17.48
C ALA A 2 -8.72 -11.70 17.79
N GLU A 3 -9.74 -11.44 16.98
CA GLU A 3 -11.09 -12.01 17.16
C GLU A 3 -11.14 -13.56 17.00
N ARG A 4 -10.19 -14.13 16.26
CA ARG A 4 -10.11 -15.59 16.02
C ARG A 4 -9.12 -16.30 16.93
N GLN A 5 -8.57 -15.60 17.95
CA GLN A 5 -7.54 -16.13 18.84
C GLN A 5 -6.31 -16.70 18.11
N LEU A 6 -6.01 -16.21 16.91
CA LEU A 6 -4.83 -16.59 16.19
C LEU A 6 -3.60 -15.85 16.78
N PRO A 7 -2.42 -16.46 16.78
CA PRO A 7 -1.22 -15.79 17.23
C PRO A 7 -0.96 -14.53 16.41
N LEU A 8 -0.67 -13.43 17.10
CA LEU A 8 -0.31 -12.18 16.43
C LEU A 8 1.09 -12.29 15.82
N PRO A 9 1.34 -11.63 14.69
CA PRO A 9 2.68 -11.49 14.16
C PRO A 9 3.54 -10.68 15.15
N ARG A 10 4.85 -10.87 15.13
CA ARG A 10 5.78 -10.11 15.97
C ARG A 10 5.94 -8.66 15.53
N GLY A 11 5.60 -8.34 14.31
CA GLY A 11 5.58 -7.00 13.73
C GLY A 11 5.00 -7.02 12.33
N LEU A 12 4.66 -5.86 11.79
CA LEU A 12 4.19 -5.69 10.42
C LEU A 12 5.08 -4.71 9.69
N ILE A 13 5.40 -5.04 8.44
CA ILE A 13 6.10 -4.17 7.49
C ILE A 13 5.10 -3.80 6.41
N LEU A 14 4.86 -2.50 6.25
CA LEU A 14 3.87 -1.95 5.33
C LEU A 14 4.58 -1.01 4.37
N SER A 15 4.46 -1.29 3.08
CA SER A 15 5.13 -0.52 2.02
C SER A 15 4.11 0.02 1.03
N GLY A 16 4.23 1.32 0.72
CA GLY A 16 3.40 1.94 -0.29
C GLY A 16 1.88 1.86 0.00
N CYS A 17 1.46 1.88 1.26
CA CYS A 17 0.06 1.68 1.62
C CYS A 17 -0.42 2.73 2.63
N LYS A 18 -1.57 3.32 2.38
CA LYS A 18 -2.26 4.19 3.34
C LYS A 18 -2.92 3.38 4.45
N ALA A 19 -3.08 4.01 5.62
CA ALA A 19 -3.73 3.36 6.75
C ALA A 19 -5.21 3.04 6.46
N PRO A 20 -5.76 1.98 7.08
CA PRO A 20 -7.12 1.52 6.79
C PRO A 20 -8.21 2.58 6.92
N ALA A 21 -8.08 3.49 7.89
CA ALA A 21 -9.03 4.58 8.11
C ALA A 21 -9.10 5.62 6.96
N TYR A 22 -8.06 5.67 6.12
CA TYR A 22 -8.00 6.60 4.98
C TYR A 22 -8.47 5.99 3.66
N PHE A 23 -8.97 4.76 3.69
CA PHE A 23 -9.68 4.21 2.55
C PHE A 23 -11.10 4.75 2.53
N GLU A 24 -11.30 5.83 1.79
CA GLU A 24 -12.65 6.34 1.57
C GLU A 24 -13.40 5.42 0.61
N PRO A 25 -14.63 5.02 0.99
CA PRO A 25 -15.49 4.28 0.09
C PRO A 25 -15.87 5.17 -1.09
N VAL A 26 -15.38 4.83 -2.26
CA VAL A 26 -15.75 5.58 -3.47
C VAL A 26 -16.98 4.93 -4.08
N ALA A 27 -18.13 5.61 -3.93
CA ALA A 27 -19.35 5.28 -4.67
C ALA A 27 -19.25 5.78 -6.12
N GLN A 28 -18.24 5.31 -6.85
CA GLN A 28 -18.05 5.66 -8.25
C GLN A 28 -18.38 4.46 -9.15
N PRO A 29 -18.89 4.70 -10.36
CA PRO A 29 -19.07 3.63 -11.35
C PRO A 29 -17.74 2.92 -11.62
N ALA A 30 -17.82 1.70 -12.12
CA ALA A 30 -16.63 0.97 -12.56
C ALA A 30 -15.80 1.83 -13.51
N LEU A 31 -14.48 1.85 -13.29
CA LEU A 31 -13.58 2.59 -14.17
C LEU A 31 -13.69 2.06 -15.61
N SER A 32 -13.69 2.97 -16.58
CA SER A 32 -13.49 2.62 -17.98
C SER A 32 -12.09 2.00 -18.16
N ASP A 33 -11.84 1.39 -19.30
CA ASP A 33 -10.51 0.84 -19.62
C ASP A 33 -9.47 1.97 -19.70
N ASP A 34 -9.84 3.09 -20.33
CA ASP A 34 -8.95 4.25 -20.49
C ASP A 34 -8.63 4.89 -19.12
N ASP A 35 -9.62 5.04 -18.22
CA ASP A 35 -9.40 5.56 -16.88
C ASP A 35 -8.51 4.61 -16.06
N THR A 36 -8.67 3.31 -16.23
CA THR A 36 -7.84 2.31 -15.56
C THR A 36 -6.39 2.40 -16.04
N ILE A 37 -6.17 2.53 -17.36
CA ILE A 37 -4.84 2.71 -17.93
C ILE A 37 -4.21 4.01 -17.44
N ALA A 38 -4.98 5.11 -17.41
CA ALA A 38 -4.51 6.39 -16.88
C ALA A 38 -4.08 6.30 -15.41
N LEU A 39 -4.85 5.57 -14.59
CA LEU A 39 -4.53 5.34 -13.20
C LEU A 39 -3.24 4.52 -13.02
N ILE A 40 -3.06 3.43 -13.78
CA ILE A 40 -1.84 2.62 -13.77
C ILE A 40 -0.63 3.45 -14.18
N ARG A 41 -0.80 4.30 -15.20
CA ARG A 41 0.25 5.22 -15.66
C ARG A 41 0.64 6.22 -14.57
N ALA A 42 -0.33 6.77 -13.83
CA ALA A 42 -0.08 7.70 -12.72
C ALA A 42 0.66 7.04 -11.55
N TYR A 43 0.40 5.77 -11.26
CA TYR A 43 1.17 5.02 -10.26
C TYR A 43 2.64 4.82 -10.67
N GLY A 44 2.91 4.81 -11.97
CA GLY A 44 4.23 4.46 -12.49
C GLY A 44 4.50 2.95 -12.42
N GLY A 45 5.73 2.56 -12.73
CA GLY A 45 6.15 1.16 -12.60
C GLY A 45 5.75 0.23 -13.75
N THR A 46 4.81 0.61 -14.62
CA THR A 46 4.46 -0.10 -15.84
C THR A 46 5.00 0.65 -17.06
N PRO A 47 5.87 0.03 -17.90
CA PRO A 47 6.42 0.69 -19.08
C PRO A 47 5.33 1.12 -20.07
N GLU A 48 5.51 2.29 -20.70
CA GLU A 48 4.53 2.82 -21.65
C GLU A 48 4.30 1.89 -22.84
N VAL A 49 5.32 1.15 -23.28
CA VAL A 49 5.19 0.12 -24.34
C VAL A 49 4.18 -0.97 -23.99
N VAL A 50 3.98 -1.25 -22.70
CA VAL A 50 2.97 -2.20 -22.20
C VAL A 50 1.60 -1.52 -22.18
N LEU A 51 1.52 -0.30 -21.61
CA LEU A 51 0.27 0.45 -21.45
C LEU A 51 -0.36 0.81 -22.81
N SER A 52 0.44 1.06 -23.83
CA SER A 52 -0.03 1.35 -25.19
C SER A 52 -0.36 0.10 -26.03
N ASN A 53 0.02 -1.09 -25.56
CA ASN A 53 -0.32 -2.33 -26.25
C ASN A 53 -1.73 -2.78 -25.91
N ARG A 54 -2.68 -2.49 -26.80
CA ARG A 54 -4.11 -2.80 -26.62
C ARG A 54 -4.39 -4.28 -26.37
N ALA A 55 -3.70 -5.19 -27.05
CA ALA A 55 -3.90 -6.62 -26.90
C ALA A 55 -3.46 -7.10 -25.50
N LEU A 56 -2.30 -6.62 -25.03
CA LEU A 56 -1.82 -6.90 -23.68
C LEU A 56 -2.76 -6.30 -22.62
N MET A 57 -3.15 -5.05 -22.79
CA MET A 57 -4.02 -4.40 -21.82
C MET A 57 -5.41 -5.03 -21.78
N SER A 58 -6.01 -5.43 -22.91
CA SER A 58 -7.30 -6.13 -22.90
C SER A 58 -7.25 -7.46 -22.13
N PHE A 59 -6.11 -8.11 -22.08
CA PHE A 59 -5.92 -9.33 -21.28
C PHE A 59 -5.81 -9.05 -19.77
N PHE A 60 -5.08 -7.98 -19.37
CA PHE A 60 -4.85 -7.69 -17.96
C PHE A 60 -5.93 -6.83 -17.30
N LEU A 61 -6.59 -5.94 -18.06
CA LEU A 61 -7.57 -4.99 -17.53
C LEU A 61 -8.70 -5.64 -16.71
N PRO A 62 -9.28 -6.78 -17.08
CA PRO A 62 -10.33 -7.41 -16.26
C PRO A 62 -9.86 -7.72 -14.83
N THR A 63 -8.66 -8.27 -14.67
CA THR A 63 -8.07 -8.58 -13.36
C THR A 63 -7.77 -7.30 -12.59
N ILE A 64 -7.11 -6.32 -13.21
CA ILE A 64 -6.78 -5.06 -12.57
C ILE A 64 -8.04 -4.31 -12.10
N LYS A 65 -9.09 -4.29 -12.92
CA LYS A 65 -10.37 -3.66 -12.56
C LYS A 65 -11.07 -4.38 -11.43
N ALA A 66 -10.98 -5.71 -11.36
CA ALA A 66 -11.49 -6.49 -10.24
C ALA A 66 -10.76 -6.15 -8.94
N ASP A 67 -9.43 -6.07 -8.97
CA ASP A 67 -8.60 -5.71 -7.81
C ASP A 67 -8.89 -4.27 -7.34
N LEU A 68 -8.97 -3.32 -8.26
CA LEU A 68 -9.34 -1.93 -7.95
C LEU A 68 -10.75 -1.82 -7.36
N THR A 69 -11.69 -2.63 -7.86
CA THR A 69 -13.05 -2.69 -7.33
C THR A 69 -13.05 -3.22 -5.90
N LEU A 70 -12.26 -4.27 -5.63
CA LEU A 70 -12.10 -4.82 -4.28
C LEU A 70 -11.56 -3.76 -3.30
N VAL A 71 -10.49 -3.06 -3.67
CA VAL A 71 -9.90 -1.99 -2.84
C VAL A 71 -10.91 -0.86 -2.60
N ARG A 72 -11.65 -0.44 -3.62
CA ARG A 72 -12.68 0.62 -3.51
C ARG A 72 -13.90 0.19 -2.70
N SER A 73 -14.19 -1.09 -2.63
CA SER A 73 -15.31 -1.61 -1.83
C SER A 73 -14.97 -1.73 -0.35
N TYR A 74 -13.69 -1.63 0.01
CA TYR A 74 -13.25 -1.76 1.39
C TYR A 74 -13.91 -0.70 2.28
N ARG A 75 -14.41 -1.14 3.42
CA ARG A 75 -15.00 -0.32 4.48
C ARG A 75 -14.27 -0.61 5.77
N TRP A 76 -13.50 0.36 6.22
CA TRP A 76 -12.84 0.24 7.50
C TRP A 76 -13.86 0.26 8.64
N GLN A 77 -13.68 -0.63 9.59
CA GLN A 77 -14.42 -0.65 10.84
C GLN A 77 -13.43 -0.37 11.98
N PRO A 78 -13.74 0.54 12.91
CA PRO A 78 -12.90 0.77 14.07
C PRO A 78 -12.60 -0.53 14.81
N GLN A 79 -11.32 -0.79 15.06
CA GLN A 79 -10.83 -1.97 15.75
C GLN A 79 -9.94 -1.55 16.93
N PRO A 80 -9.83 -2.37 17.98
CA PRO A 80 -8.81 -2.16 19.00
C PRO A 80 -7.41 -2.10 18.37
N ARG A 81 -6.56 -1.21 18.90
CA ARG A 81 -5.17 -1.10 18.44
C ARG A 81 -4.44 -2.43 18.61
N LEU A 82 -3.64 -2.78 17.61
CA LEU A 82 -2.82 -3.99 17.65
C LEU A 82 -1.59 -3.76 18.55
N PRO A 83 -1.28 -4.66 19.49
CA PRO A 83 -0.11 -4.51 20.36
C PRO A 83 1.17 -5.03 19.66
N ILE A 84 1.44 -4.58 18.44
CA ILE A 84 2.57 -5.03 17.63
C ILE A 84 3.30 -3.85 17.00
N PRO A 85 4.64 -3.89 16.85
CA PRO A 85 5.38 -2.84 16.18
C PRO A 85 5.09 -2.80 14.67
N LEU A 86 5.14 -1.59 14.09
CA LEU A 86 4.97 -1.35 12.67
C LEU A 86 6.22 -0.71 12.07
N LEU A 87 6.62 -1.16 10.89
CA LEU A 87 7.54 -0.47 10.00
C LEU A 87 6.78 0.00 8.76
N ILE A 88 6.75 1.30 8.53
CA ILE A 88 6.08 1.93 7.41
C ILE A 88 7.11 2.48 6.44
N LEU A 89 7.06 2.01 5.19
CA LEU A 89 7.94 2.42 4.10
C LEU A 89 7.12 3.19 3.06
N SER A 90 7.59 4.36 2.64
CA SER A 90 6.88 5.20 1.67
C SER A 90 7.83 5.93 0.72
N GLY A 91 7.34 6.26 -0.49
CA GLY A 91 8.00 7.19 -1.39
C GLY A 91 7.58 8.63 -1.07
N ARG A 92 8.54 9.57 -1.07
CA ARG A 92 8.26 11.00 -0.79
C ARG A 92 7.38 11.66 -1.83
N GLN A 93 7.45 11.19 -3.07
CA GLN A 93 6.67 11.67 -4.21
C GLN A 93 5.48 10.76 -4.54
N ASP A 94 5.15 9.82 -3.65
CA ASP A 94 3.98 8.95 -3.85
C ASP A 94 2.69 9.72 -3.55
N SER A 95 1.95 10.05 -4.59
CA SER A 95 0.68 10.78 -4.50
C SER A 95 -0.52 9.92 -4.04
N THR A 96 -0.32 8.61 -3.88
CA THR A 96 -1.41 7.69 -3.54
C THR A 96 -1.78 7.69 -2.07
N HIS A 97 -0.94 8.27 -1.20
CA HIS A 97 -1.06 8.15 0.24
C HIS A 97 -1.66 9.37 0.93
N GLY A 98 -1.53 10.55 0.38
CA GLY A 98 -1.80 11.79 1.10
C GLY A 98 -0.72 12.14 2.15
N PRO A 99 -0.76 13.36 2.72
CA PRO A 99 0.30 13.91 3.55
C PRO A 99 0.46 13.23 4.93
N ASP A 100 -0.57 12.59 5.45
CA ASP A 100 -0.62 12.09 6.83
C ASP A 100 -0.54 10.55 6.94
N VAL A 101 0.14 9.89 6.01
CA VAL A 101 0.33 8.42 6.03
C VAL A 101 0.84 7.94 7.40
N ALA A 102 1.78 8.70 7.96
CA ALA A 102 2.38 8.36 9.24
C ALA A 102 1.39 8.33 10.39
N GLN A 103 0.52 9.33 10.49
CA GLN A 103 -0.42 9.46 11.61
C GLN A 103 -1.47 8.34 11.60
N GLY A 104 -2.04 8.04 10.44
CA GLY A 104 -3.05 7.00 10.34
C GLY A 104 -2.55 5.62 10.77
N TRP A 105 -1.29 5.31 10.54
CA TRP A 105 -0.71 4.04 11.00
C TRP A 105 -0.43 4.00 12.50
N ARG A 106 -0.11 5.16 13.13
CA ARG A 106 0.01 5.24 14.59
C ARG A 106 -1.31 4.95 15.30
N ASP A 107 -2.42 5.25 14.67
CA ASP A 107 -3.74 4.98 15.24
C ASP A 107 -4.14 3.50 15.16
N VAL A 108 -3.47 2.69 14.35
CA VAL A 108 -3.73 1.24 14.20
C VAL A 108 -3.04 0.40 15.26
N THR A 109 -1.92 0.87 15.82
CA THR A 109 -1.13 0.10 16.78
C THR A 109 -0.96 0.83 18.10
N SER A 110 -0.79 0.05 19.19
CA SER A 110 -0.25 0.51 20.46
C SER A 110 1.26 0.21 20.61
N GLY A 111 1.84 -0.51 19.65
CA GLY A 111 3.29 -0.78 19.59
C GLY A 111 4.06 0.38 18.97
N GLU A 112 5.37 0.23 18.91
CA GLU A 112 6.26 1.21 18.26
C GLU A 112 5.94 1.31 16.75
N THR A 113 5.97 2.53 16.21
CA THR A 113 5.81 2.77 14.77
C THR A 113 7.04 3.48 14.23
N THR A 114 7.76 2.80 13.35
CA THR A 114 8.92 3.33 12.65
C THR A 114 8.53 3.73 11.24
N PHE A 115 8.90 4.95 10.82
CA PHE A 115 8.66 5.47 9.48
C PHE A 115 9.97 5.67 8.75
N GLN A 116 10.01 5.18 7.51
CA GLN A 116 11.11 5.43 6.59
C GLN A 116 10.57 5.87 5.24
N ALA A 117 10.96 7.07 4.82
CA ALA A 117 10.63 7.63 3.51
C ALA A 117 11.86 7.63 2.60
N PHE A 118 11.66 7.22 1.35
CA PHE A 118 12.66 7.17 0.29
C PHE A 118 12.32 8.21 -0.79
N ASP A 119 13.29 8.65 -1.53
CA ASP A 119 13.02 9.45 -2.71
C ASP A 119 12.37 8.57 -3.80
N GLY A 120 11.41 9.13 -4.52
CA GLY A 120 10.66 8.41 -5.55
C GLY A 120 9.17 8.31 -5.28
N GLY A 121 8.43 7.79 -6.26
CA GLY A 121 6.98 7.60 -6.24
C GLY A 121 6.55 6.28 -5.59
N HIS A 122 5.41 5.76 -6.02
CA HIS A 122 4.81 4.55 -5.46
C HIS A 122 5.73 3.32 -5.51
N PHE A 123 6.55 3.19 -6.54
CA PHE A 123 7.47 2.06 -6.72
C PHE A 123 8.91 2.36 -6.27
N PHE A 124 9.10 3.27 -5.30
CA PHE A 124 10.41 3.63 -4.73
C PHE A 124 11.29 2.42 -4.39
N ILE A 125 10.66 1.30 -4.06
CA ILE A 125 11.36 0.07 -3.66
C ILE A 125 12.26 -0.48 -4.77
N LYS A 126 11.99 -0.16 -6.05
CA LYS A 126 12.81 -0.60 -7.18
C LYS A 126 14.20 0.05 -7.16
N ASP A 127 14.24 1.34 -6.80
CA ASP A 127 15.47 2.13 -6.82
C ASP A 127 16.23 2.02 -5.49
N HIS A 128 15.53 1.70 -4.39
CA HIS A 128 16.08 1.64 -3.03
C HIS A 128 16.09 0.23 -2.43
N HIS A 129 16.11 -0.83 -3.25
CA HIS A 129 15.91 -2.20 -2.77
C HIS A 129 16.94 -2.63 -1.71
N TYR A 130 18.20 -2.21 -1.80
CA TYR A 130 19.23 -2.54 -0.79
C TYR A 130 18.94 -1.87 0.54
N ASP A 131 18.64 -0.58 0.55
CA ASP A 131 18.34 0.16 1.77
C ASP A 131 17.07 -0.36 2.43
N VAL A 132 16.05 -0.66 1.63
CA VAL A 132 14.80 -1.27 2.08
C VAL A 132 15.07 -2.60 2.77
N LEU A 133 15.84 -3.50 2.15
CA LEU A 133 16.20 -4.78 2.74
C LEU A 133 16.98 -4.62 4.05
N GLN A 134 17.91 -3.68 4.10
CA GLN A 134 18.68 -3.40 5.32
C GLN A 134 17.78 -2.95 6.47
N ILE A 135 16.85 -2.03 6.21
CA ILE A 135 15.92 -1.51 7.22
C ILE A 135 14.95 -2.61 7.67
N MET A 136 14.42 -3.41 6.75
CA MET A 136 13.57 -4.56 7.08
C MET A 136 14.29 -5.55 7.97
N ASN A 137 15.55 -5.90 7.67
CA ASN A 137 16.35 -6.79 8.50
C ASN A 137 16.56 -6.21 9.91
N GLN A 138 16.89 -4.92 10.03
CA GLN A 138 17.03 -4.27 11.33
C GLN A 138 15.75 -4.30 12.14
N PHE A 139 14.60 -4.06 11.51
CA PHE A 139 13.30 -4.14 12.15
C PHE A 139 12.97 -5.56 12.63
N LEU A 140 13.20 -6.56 11.79
CA LEU A 140 12.95 -7.96 12.15
C LEU A 140 13.81 -8.42 13.32
N LEU A 141 15.10 -8.06 13.34
CA LEU A 141 16.01 -8.40 14.44
C LEU A 141 15.59 -7.78 15.79
N LYS A 142 14.99 -6.60 15.77
CA LYS A 142 14.44 -5.96 16.97
C LYS A 142 13.12 -6.58 17.44
N SER A 143 12.41 -7.24 16.54
CA SER A 143 11.08 -7.86 16.79
C SER A 143 11.20 -9.34 17.24
N LEU A 144 12.39 -9.91 17.21
CA LEU A 144 12.70 -11.27 17.69
C LEU A 144 12.87 -11.30 19.21
#